data_6f515ced80d14d2377396d8e184f3eb3
#
_entry.id   6f515ced80d14d2377396d8e184f3eb3
#
_cell.length_a   1.000
_cell.length_b   1.000
_cell.length_c   1.000
_cell.angle_alpha   90.00
_cell.angle_beta   90.00
_cell.angle_gamma   90.00
#
_symmetry.space_group_name_H-M   'P 1'
#
loop_
_entity.id
_entity.type
_entity.pdbx_description
1 polymer ?
#
loop_
_entity_poly.entity_id
_entity_poly.type
_entity_poly.pdbx_seq_one_letter_code
_entity_poly.pdbx_strand_id
1 'polypeptide(L)'
;MQIKKELQKNKQVMQEAFRDCGDIIMREFRIRGGEGTLFLAYTDNIVNGDAIQNFIMTNVMARCEMQGTEGLLQSLMEEVIAIGELTKITTMEEVFDAVLLGDTVLLMDGDDFALQASTKHFPTRGVNQAETEVVVQGPKDAFTELMSVNVVLTRRRIRDTRLKVKRKKVGRRSKTDVALLYMEDLVRPELLQKIETQVDRLDLDHLPDSGYAEQLLEKRQYSPFPQLQMTERPDKTSSALLEGRVALLPDNTPYAILLPATLNTFFQAAEDYYCLLYTSDAAD
;
A
#
# COMPACT_ATOMS: atom_id res chain seq x y z
N MET A 1 -19.64 9.46 4.54
CA MET A 1 -20.51 9.78 3.35
C MET A 1 -21.26 8.52 2.96
N GLN A 2 -22.58 8.57 2.74
CA GLN A 2 -23.38 7.40 2.36
C GLN A 2 -23.08 6.95 0.92
N ILE A 3 -23.13 5.65 0.67
CA ILE A 3 -23.01 5.05 -0.67
C ILE A 3 -24.22 5.48 -1.49
N LYS A 4 -24.01 5.89 -2.73
CA LYS A 4 -25.05 6.35 -3.64
C LYS A 4 -25.46 5.24 -4.60
N LYS A 5 -26.72 5.22 -5.03
CA LYS A 5 -27.21 4.26 -6.03
C LYS A 5 -26.52 4.39 -7.38
N GLU A 6 -26.08 5.61 -7.73
CA GLU A 6 -25.31 5.85 -8.94
C GLU A 6 -23.85 5.41 -8.75
N LEU A 7 -23.46 4.30 -9.33
CA LEU A 7 -22.10 3.74 -9.23
C LEU A 7 -21.00 4.73 -9.63
N GLN A 8 -21.26 5.56 -10.66
CA GLN A 8 -20.27 6.53 -11.14
C GLN A 8 -19.86 7.55 -10.08
N LYS A 9 -20.80 7.96 -9.19
CA LYS A 9 -20.51 8.88 -8.10
C LYS A 9 -19.63 8.22 -7.03
N ASN A 10 -19.91 6.96 -6.69
CA ASN A 10 -19.09 6.19 -5.74
C ASN A 10 -17.68 5.95 -6.31
N LYS A 11 -17.60 5.61 -7.60
CA LYS A 11 -16.34 5.42 -8.31
C LYS A 11 -15.48 6.69 -8.31
N GLN A 12 -16.07 7.87 -8.56
CA GLN A 12 -15.34 9.15 -8.50
C GLN A 12 -14.75 9.40 -7.11
N VAL A 13 -15.53 9.14 -6.05
CA VAL A 13 -15.07 9.27 -4.67
C VAL A 13 -13.91 8.30 -4.38
N MET A 14 -14.01 7.05 -4.85
CA MET A 14 -12.92 6.07 -4.72
C MET A 14 -11.66 6.51 -5.46
N GLN A 15 -11.80 6.97 -6.71
CA GLN A 15 -10.68 7.43 -7.54
C GLN A 15 -9.99 8.66 -6.95
N GLU A 16 -10.73 9.57 -6.32
CA GLU A 16 -10.16 10.73 -5.65
C GLU A 16 -9.43 10.34 -4.36
N ALA A 17 -10.06 9.52 -3.51
CA ALA A 17 -9.45 9.07 -2.25
C ALA A 17 -8.17 8.28 -2.47
N PHE A 18 -8.16 7.41 -3.47
CA PHE A 18 -7.01 6.54 -3.80
C PHE A 18 -6.19 7.06 -4.99
N ARG A 19 -6.27 8.35 -5.30
CA ARG A 19 -5.39 8.99 -6.27
C ARG A 19 -3.93 8.78 -5.86
N ASP A 20 -3.06 8.47 -6.82
CA ASP A 20 -1.64 8.16 -6.57
C ASP A 20 -1.38 6.95 -5.62
N CYS A 21 -2.37 6.06 -5.44
CA CYS A 21 -2.22 4.79 -4.73
C CYS A 21 -2.05 3.65 -5.73
N GLY A 22 -0.84 3.42 -6.22
CA GLY A 22 -0.54 2.40 -7.21
C GLY A 22 -0.63 0.95 -6.69
N ASP A 23 -0.88 0.78 -5.41
CA ASP A 23 -1.13 -0.49 -4.73
C ASP A 23 -2.63 -0.83 -4.62
N ILE A 24 -3.53 0.10 -4.98
CA ILE A 24 -4.98 -0.14 -4.98
C ILE A 24 -5.44 -0.48 -6.39
N ILE A 25 -6.06 -1.63 -6.53
CA ILE A 25 -6.64 -2.10 -7.79
C ILE A 25 -8.12 -1.78 -7.81
N MET A 26 -8.56 -1.10 -8.85
CA MET A 26 -9.95 -0.79 -9.11
C MET A 26 -10.31 -1.32 -10.49
N ARG A 27 -11.32 -2.18 -10.58
CA ARG A 27 -11.77 -2.79 -11.84
C ARG A 27 -13.27 -2.65 -12.00
N GLU A 28 -13.68 -2.41 -13.22
CA GLU A 28 -15.08 -2.34 -13.63
C GLU A 28 -15.39 -3.49 -14.58
N PHE A 29 -16.47 -4.20 -14.31
CA PHE A 29 -16.94 -5.31 -15.12
C PHE A 29 -18.36 -5.04 -15.58
N ARG A 30 -18.58 -5.16 -16.88
CA ARG A 30 -19.93 -5.18 -17.43
C ARG A 30 -20.46 -6.61 -17.39
N ILE A 31 -21.64 -6.75 -16.85
CA ILE A 31 -22.29 -8.05 -16.70
C ILE A 31 -22.94 -8.42 -18.03
N ARG A 32 -22.56 -9.57 -18.59
CA ARG A 32 -23.08 -10.07 -19.85
C ARG A 32 -24.54 -10.49 -19.68
N GLY A 33 -25.46 -9.89 -20.46
CA GLY A 33 -26.88 -10.22 -20.42
C GLY A 33 -27.76 -9.28 -19.60
N GLY A 34 -27.21 -8.28 -18.94
CA GLY A 34 -27.92 -7.24 -18.18
C GLY A 34 -27.30 -5.86 -18.34
N GLU A 35 -28.02 -4.80 -17.97
CA GLU A 35 -27.54 -3.42 -17.99
C GLU A 35 -26.66 -3.07 -16.77
N GLY A 36 -26.24 -4.08 -15.94
CA GLY A 36 -25.51 -3.88 -14.69
C GLY A 36 -23.99 -3.73 -14.87
N THR A 37 -23.44 -2.86 -14.08
CA THR A 37 -21.98 -2.68 -13.95
C THR A 37 -21.56 -2.97 -12.51
N LEU A 38 -20.60 -3.87 -12.35
CA LEU A 38 -19.97 -4.19 -11.08
C LEU A 38 -18.62 -3.49 -10.99
N PHE A 39 -18.37 -2.82 -9.89
CA PHE A 39 -17.09 -2.21 -9.57
C PHE A 39 -16.47 -2.94 -8.39
N LEU A 40 -15.21 -3.32 -8.53
CA LEU A 40 -14.44 -4.08 -7.56
C LEU A 40 -13.19 -3.30 -7.19
N ALA A 41 -12.92 -3.19 -5.88
CA ALA A 41 -11.74 -2.52 -5.35
C ALA A 41 -11.07 -3.36 -4.26
N TYR A 42 -9.74 -3.42 -4.30
CA TYR A 42 -8.93 -4.14 -3.31
C TYR A 42 -7.47 -3.65 -3.32
N THR A 43 -6.73 -3.96 -2.26
CA THR A 43 -5.28 -3.68 -2.20
C THR A 43 -4.50 -4.85 -2.79
N ASP A 44 -3.64 -4.57 -3.77
CA ASP A 44 -2.77 -5.54 -4.44
C ASP A 44 -1.84 -6.22 -3.43
N ASN A 45 -1.58 -7.53 -3.61
CA ASN A 45 -0.70 -8.35 -2.78
C ASN A 45 -1.11 -8.52 -1.29
N ILE A 46 -2.21 -7.90 -0.84
CA ILE A 46 -2.82 -8.20 0.47
C ILE A 46 -3.96 -9.19 0.32
N VAL A 47 -4.53 -9.32 -0.87
CA VAL A 47 -5.67 -10.17 -1.15
C VAL A 47 -5.26 -11.49 -1.81
N ASN A 48 -6.03 -12.53 -1.57
CA ASN A 48 -5.90 -13.78 -2.31
C ASN A 48 -6.57 -13.63 -3.69
N GLY A 49 -5.75 -13.50 -4.73
CA GLY A 49 -6.24 -13.37 -6.12
C GLY A 49 -7.09 -14.55 -6.59
N ASP A 50 -6.76 -15.78 -6.15
CA ASP A 50 -7.54 -16.98 -6.46
C ASP A 50 -8.92 -16.93 -5.78
N ALA A 51 -9.01 -16.39 -4.56
CA ALA A 51 -10.29 -16.18 -3.89
C ALA A 51 -11.16 -15.18 -4.66
N ILE A 52 -10.57 -14.07 -5.14
CA ILE A 52 -11.31 -13.09 -5.96
C ILE A 52 -11.81 -13.75 -7.24
N GLN A 53 -10.95 -14.44 -7.96
CA GLN A 53 -11.29 -15.01 -9.26
C GLN A 53 -12.26 -16.19 -9.13
N ASN A 54 -11.95 -17.15 -8.28
CA ASN A 54 -12.70 -18.41 -8.21
C ASN A 54 -14.01 -18.29 -7.41
N PHE A 55 -14.04 -17.46 -6.36
CA PHE A 55 -15.23 -17.34 -5.53
C PHE A 55 -16.08 -16.13 -5.90
N ILE A 56 -15.48 -14.93 -6.07
CA ILE A 56 -16.26 -13.73 -6.37
C ILE A 56 -16.69 -13.73 -7.82
N MET A 57 -15.73 -13.75 -8.76
CA MET A 57 -16.03 -13.55 -10.18
C MET A 57 -16.84 -14.70 -10.77
N THR A 58 -16.52 -15.96 -10.41
CA THR A 58 -17.25 -17.13 -10.90
C THR A 58 -18.70 -17.12 -10.41
N ASN A 59 -18.93 -16.82 -9.13
CA ASN A 59 -20.28 -16.77 -8.58
C ASN A 59 -21.09 -15.59 -9.13
N VAL A 60 -20.48 -14.41 -9.27
CA VAL A 60 -21.12 -13.24 -9.89
C VAL A 60 -21.56 -13.57 -11.31
N MET A 61 -20.66 -14.16 -12.13
CA MET A 61 -20.98 -14.49 -13.51
C MET A 61 -22.06 -15.54 -13.63
N ALA A 62 -21.98 -16.62 -12.86
CA ALA A 62 -22.98 -17.71 -12.88
C ALA A 62 -24.40 -17.20 -12.52
N ARG A 63 -24.50 -16.29 -11.55
CA ARG A 63 -25.79 -15.73 -11.12
C ARG A 63 -26.37 -14.74 -12.10
N CYS A 64 -25.52 -13.91 -12.69
CA CYS A 64 -25.96 -12.98 -13.73
C CYS A 64 -26.59 -13.70 -14.94
N GLU A 65 -26.09 -14.90 -15.26
CA GLU A 65 -26.68 -15.73 -16.31
C GLU A 65 -28.06 -16.30 -15.92
N MET A 66 -28.32 -16.52 -14.61
CA MET A 66 -29.55 -17.14 -14.12
C MET A 66 -30.65 -16.12 -13.77
N GLN A 67 -30.33 -14.98 -13.18
CA GLN A 67 -31.30 -14.08 -12.55
C GLN A 67 -31.23 -12.62 -13.05
N GLY A 68 -30.23 -12.28 -13.87
CA GLY A 68 -29.98 -10.88 -14.25
C GLY A 68 -29.20 -10.10 -13.18
N THR A 69 -29.32 -8.78 -13.20
CA THR A 69 -28.52 -7.88 -12.37
C THR A 69 -29.27 -7.29 -11.18
N GLU A 70 -30.61 -7.35 -11.18
CA GLU A 70 -31.43 -6.78 -10.12
C GLU A 70 -31.29 -7.59 -8.82
N GLY A 71 -30.88 -6.91 -7.74
CA GLY A 71 -30.67 -7.55 -6.44
C GLY A 71 -29.47 -8.52 -6.37
N LEU A 72 -28.55 -8.45 -7.32
CA LEU A 72 -27.40 -9.36 -7.40
C LEU A 72 -26.56 -9.36 -6.13
N LEU A 73 -26.22 -8.17 -5.58
CA LEU A 73 -25.43 -8.10 -4.34
C LEU A 73 -26.18 -8.70 -3.15
N GLN A 74 -27.51 -8.52 -3.08
CA GLN A 74 -28.34 -9.12 -2.04
C GLN A 74 -28.36 -10.67 -2.18
N SER A 75 -28.53 -11.17 -3.39
CA SER A 75 -28.51 -12.61 -3.70
C SER A 75 -27.15 -13.25 -3.38
N LEU A 76 -26.03 -12.56 -3.67
CA LEU A 76 -24.71 -13.02 -3.29
C LEU A 76 -24.54 -13.15 -1.77
N MET A 77 -25.09 -12.22 -1.00
CA MET A 77 -25.07 -12.28 0.46
C MET A 77 -25.82 -13.49 1.02
N GLU A 78 -27.00 -13.78 0.46
CA GLU A 78 -27.91 -14.79 1.02
C GLU A 78 -27.49 -16.23 0.69
N GLU A 79 -26.82 -16.44 -0.44
CA GLU A 79 -26.64 -17.78 -0.98
C GLU A 79 -25.16 -18.22 -1.11
N VAL A 80 -24.16 -17.30 -0.99
CA VAL A 80 -22.75 -17.66 -1.14
C VAL A 80 -22.12 -17.98 0.21
N ILE A 81 -22.27 -19.20 0.66
CA ILE A 81 -21.67 -19.73 1.91
C ILE A 81 -20.15 -19.99 1.76
N ALA A 82 -19.60 -19.97 0.54
CA ALA A 82 -18.25 -20.46 0.26
C ALA A 82 -17.13 -19.41 0.39
N ILE A 83 -17.48 -18.11 0.48
CA ILE A 83 -16.52 -17.05 0.79
C ILE A 83 -16.64 -16.79 2.29
N GLY A 84 -15.52 -16.69 2.99
CA GLY A 84 -15.51 -16.18 4.36
C GLY A 84 -16.42 -14.94 4.48
N GLU A 85 -16.67 -14.46 5.64
CA GLU A 85 -17.65 -13.42 5.94
C GLU A 85 -17.89 -12.38 4.84
N LEU A 86 -19.08 -12.38 4.27
CA LEU A 86 -19.59 -11.26 3.45
C LEU A 86 -20.32 -10.31 4.38
N THR A 87 -19.94 -9.05 4.39
CA THR A 87 -20.53 -8.02 5.22
C THR A 87 -21.08 -6.89 4.35
N LYS A 88 -22.30 -6.45 4.67
CA LYS A 88 -22.93 -5.29 4.06
C LYS A 88 -22.37 -4.03 4.71
N ILE A 89 -21.88 -3.10 3.90
CA ILE A 89 -21.40 -1.79 4.32
C ILE A 89 -22.16 -0.68 3.58
N THR A 90 -22.39 0.44 4.23
CA THR A 90 -23.29 1.50 3.74
C THR A 90 -22.63 2.86 3.60
N THR A 91 -21.40 3.00 4.10
CA THR A 91 -20.66 4.27 4.02
C THR A 91 -19.35 4.12 3.23
N MET A 92 -18.93 5.20 2.60
CA MET A 92 -17.66 5.22 1.85
C MET A 92 -16.45 5.12 2.76
N GLU A 93 -16.55 5.58 4.00
CA GLU A 93 -15.52 5.43 5.03
C GLU A 93 -15.27 3.95 5.33
N GLU A 94 -16.34 3.17 5.54
CA GLU A 94 -16.25 1.72 5.70
C GLU A 94 -15.66 1.03 4.45
N VAL A 95 -15.98 1.52 3.25
CA VAL A 95 -15.38 1.03 1.99
C VAL A 95 -13.87 1.27 1.98
N PHE A 96 -13.41 2.46 2.36
CA PHE A 96 -11.98 2.77 2.41
C PHE A 96 -11.26 1.90 3.44
N ASP A 97 -11.82 1.77 4.63
CA ASP A 97 -11.26 0.94 5.70
C ASP A 97 -11.17 -0.52 5.27
N ALA A 98 -12.21 -1.08 4.64
CA ALA A 98 -12.21 -2.45 4.15
C ALA A 98 -11.10 -2.69 3.10
N VAL A 99 -10.97 -1.80 2.12
CA VAL A 99 -9.93 -1.90 1.08
C VAL A 99 -8.53 -1.81 1.70
N LEU A 100 -8.30 -0.88 2.63
CA LEU A 100 -7.01 -0.70 3.30
C LEU A 100 -6.67 -1.83 4.27
N LEU A 101 -7.70 -2.53 4.80
CA LEU A 101 -7.54 -3.74 5.62
C LEU A 101 -7.22 -5.00 4.80
N GLY A 102 -7.34 -4.92 3.47
CA GLY A 102 -7.09 -6.05 2.57
C GLY A 102 -8.32 -6.89 2.28
N ASP A 103 -9.51 -6.33 2.45
CA ASP A 103 -10.75 -6.93 1.97
C ASP A 103 -11.03 -6.48 0.53
N THR A 104 -11.81 -7.27 -0.18
CA THR A 104 -12.34 -6.90 -1.49
C THR A 104 -13.71 -6.27 -1.33
N VAL A 105 -13.90 -5.11 -1.90
CA VAL A 105 -15.20 -4.43 -1.90
C VAL A 105 -15.83 -4.48 -3.28
N LEU A 106 -17.13 -4.80 -3.30
CA LEU A 106 -17.96 -4.83 -4.50
C LEU A 106 -19.06 -3.75 -4.39
N LEU A 107 -19.13 -2.92 -5.42
CA LEU A 107 -20.17 -1.90 -5.60
C LEU A 107 -20.91 -2.18 -6.91
N MET A 108 -22.21 -1.97 -6.93
CA MET A 108 -23.02 -2.17 -8.12
C MET A 108 -23.91 -0.97 -8.40
N ASP A 109 -24.21 -0.75 -9.67
CA ASP A 109 -25.14 0.29 -10.06
C ASP A 109 -26.58 -0.08 -9.61
N GLY A 110 -27.27 0.89 -9.02
CA GLY A 110 -28.61 0.71 -8.47
C GLY A 110 -28.66 0.44 -6.97
N ASP A 111 -27.60 -0.08 -6.36
CA ASP A 111 -27.52 -0.38 -4.94
C ASP A 111 -26.97 0.81 -4.11
N ASP A 112 -27.50 0.98 -2.89
CA ASP A 112 -27.06 1.99 -1.92
C ASP A 112 -26.17 1.42 -0.82
N PHE A 113 -25.57 0.26 -1.08
CA PHE A 113 -24.63 -0.44 -0.21
C PHE A 113 -23.52 -1.12 -1.04
N ALA A 114 -22.46 -1.49 -0.36
CA ALA A 114 -21.40 -2.34 -0.93
C ALA A 114 -21.31 -3.66 -0.17
N LEU A 115 -20.73 -4.66 -0.80
CA LEU A 115 -20.33 -5.90 -0.14
C LEU A 115 -18.84 -5.90 0.13
N GLN A 116 -18.47 -6.16 1.37
CA GLN A 116 -17.13 -6.44 1.80
C GLN A 116 -16.95 -7.97 1.85
N ALA A 117 -15.99 -8.48 1.09
CA ALA A 117 -15.61 -9.88 1.10
C ALA A 117 -14.25 -10.03 1.80
N SER A 118 -14.18 -10.89 2.82
CA SER A 118 -12.92 -11.18 3.51
C SER A 118 -12.01 -12.01 2.61
N THR A 119 -11.06 -11.34 1.96
CA THR A 119 -10.09 -11.93 1.03
C THR A 119 -8.66 -11.77 1.50
N LYS A 120 -8.46 -11.39 2.75
CA LYS A 120 -7.14 -11.09 3.34
C LYS A 120 -6.18 -12.28 3.21
N HIS A 121 -5.04 -12.01 2.63
CA HIS A 121 -3.94 -12.96 2.55
C HIS A 121 -2.62 -12.22 2.73
N PHE A 122 -2.25 -11.98 3.98
CA PHE A 122 -0.96 -11.36 4.25
C PHE A 122 0.18 -12.35 3.96
N PRO A 123 1.24 -11.91 3.29
CA PRO A 123 2.44 -12.73 3.13
C PRO A 123 3.05 -12.98 4.51
N THR A 124 2.82 -14.18 5.04
CA THR A 124 3.34 -14.61 6.35
C THR A 124 4.62 -15.43 6.23
N ARG A 125 4.88 -16.02 5.05
CA ARG A 125 6.10 -16.79 4.76
C ARG A 125 7.11 -15.93 4.01
N GLY A 126 8.36 -15.94 4.46
CA GLY A 126 9.46 -15.20 3.83
C GLY A 126 9.69 -13.79 4.39
N VAL A 127 8.90 -13.32 5.36
CA VAL A 127 9.26 -12.12 6.12
C VAL A 127 10.26 -12.53 7.19
N ASN A 128 11.53 -12.20 6.96
CA ASN A 128 12.62 -12.47 7.87
C ASN A 128 12.66 -11.49 9.04
N GLN A 129 13.49 -11.79 10.03
CA GLN A 129 13.83 -10.81 11.07
C GLN A 129 14.89 -9.86 10.52
N ALA A 130 14.90 -8.63 11.03
CA ALA A 130 15.95 -7.67 10.74
C ALA A 130 17.32 -8.24 11.14
N GLU A 131 18.27 -8.21 10.21
CA GLU A 131 19.63 -8.74 10.44
C GLU A 131 20.58 -7.64 10.89
N THR A 132 20.44 -6.44 10.35
CA THR A 132 21.32 -5.29 10.62
C THR A 132 20.78 -4.37 11.71
N GLU A 133 19.48 -4.34 11.92
CA GLU A 133 18.79 -3.50 12.92
C GLU A 133 18.03 -4.38 13.95
N VAL A 134 18.75 -5.32 14.58
CA VAL A 134 18.18 -6.24 15.59
C VAL A 134 17.73 -5.47 16.82
N VAL A 135 16.49 -5.71 17.23
CA VAL A 135 15.91 -5.15 18.47
C VAL A 135 15.58 -6.27 19.46
N VAL A 136 15.84 -6.02 20.74
CA VAL A 136 15.48 -6.96 21.82
C VAL A 136 13.98 -6.97 22.03
N GLN A 137 13.36 -5.79 22.02
CA GLN A 137 11.91 -5.61 22.15
C GLN A 137 11.38 -4.85 20.93
N GLY A 138 10.19 -5.19 20.47
CA GLY A 138 9.53 -4.55 19.34
C GLY A 138 9.28 -5.47 18.15
N PRO A 139 8.73 -4.94 17.04
CA PRO A 139 8.52 -5.69 15.80
C PRO A 139 9.85 -6.22 15.25
N LYS A 140 9.85 -7.48 14.87
CA LYS A 140 11.02 -8.16 14.32
C LYS A 140 10.94 -8.37 12.81
N ASP A 141 9.80 -8.02 12.20
CA ASP A 141 9.62 -8.14 10.76
C ASP A 141 10.51 -7.15 10.01
N ALA A 142 11.12 -7.63 8.94
CA ALA A 142 11.98 -6.86 8.03
C ALA A 142 11.37 -6.85 6.63
N PHE A 143 11.84 -5.92 5.81
CA PHE A 143 11.57 -5.89 4.38
C PHE A 143 12.20 -7.10 3.68
N THR A 144 11.65 -7.43 2.52
CA THR A 144 12.10 -8.50 1.63
C THR A 144 12.63 -7.90 0.32
N GLU A 145 13.13 -8.74 -0.58
CA GLU A 145 13.57 -8.32 -1.91
C GLU A 145 12.40 -7.90 -2.82
N LEU A 146 11.17 -8.28 -2.47
CA LEU A 146 9.98 -7.95 -3.27
C LEU A 146 9.38 -6.60 -2.84
N MET A 147 9.52 -5.58 -3.69
CA MET A 147 8.95 -4.25 -3.45
C MET A 147 7.47 -4.29 -3.09
N SER A 148 6.69 -5.14 -3.76
CA SER A 148 5.25 -5.24 -3.51
C SER A 148 4.92 -5.71 -2.10
N VAL A 149 5.68 -6.67 -1.56
CA VAL A 149 5.56 -7.12 -0.17
C VAL A 149 5.94 -6.00 0.79
N ASN A 150 6.99 -5.24 0.48
CA ASN A 150 7.46 -4.14 1.30
C ASN A 150 6.44 -2.99 1.39
N VAL A 151 5.74 -2.69 0.28
CA VAL A 151 4.61 -1.76 0.26
C VAL A 151 3.49 -2.27 1.19
N VAL A 152 3.14 -3.55 1.12
CA VAL A 152 2.13 -4.18 1.98
C VAL A 152 2.50 -4.09 3.47
N LEU A 153 3.75 -4.39 3.82
CA LEU A 153 4.22 -4.30 5.22
C LEU A 153 4.11 -2.86 5.77
N THR A 154 4.37 -1.87 4.92
CA THR A 154 4.19 -0.46 5.27
C THR A 154 2.71 -0.07 5.36
N ARG A 155 1.90 -0.45 4.37
CA ARG A 155 0.44 -0.19 4.32
C ARG A 155 -0.28 -0.80 5.52
N ARG A 156 0.13 -1.99 5.95
CA ARG A 156 -0.44 -2.65 7.13
C ARG A 156 -0.31 -1.81 8.42
N ARG A 157 0.73 -0.96 8.49
CA ARG A 157 0.97 -0.05 9.62
C ARG A 157 0.29 1.30 9.47
N ILE A 158 0.17 1.77 8.23
CA ILE A 158 -0.48 3.06 7.92
C ILE A 158 -1.70 2.77 7.05
N ARG A 159 -2.87 2.61 7.69
CA ARG A 159 -4.16 2.35 7.04
C ARG A 159 -4.88 3.66 6.78
N ASP A 160 -4.30 4.48 5.92
CA ASP A 160 -4.81 5.82 5.59
C ASP A 160 -4.77 6.03 4.07
N THR A 161 -5.83 6.60 3.51
CA THR A 161 -5.93 6.94 2.08
C THR A 161 -4.91 8.01 1.67
N ARG A 162 -4.41 8.80 2.61
CA ARG A 162 -3.38 9.82 2.40
C ARG A 162 -1.97 9.24 2.27
N LEU A 163 -1.75 7.98 2.62
CA LEU A 163 -0.53 7.28 2.25
C LEU A 163 -0.56 7.00 0.75
N LYS A 164 0.27 7.71 -0.01
CA LYS A 164 0.40 7.57 -1.45
C LYS A 164 1.55 6.64 -1.80
N VAL A 165 1.35 5.88 -2.88
CA VAL A 165 2.32 4.88 -3.36
C VAL A 165 2.49 5.07 -4.88
N LYS A 166 3.46 5.87 -5.29
CA LYS A 166 3.76 6.07 -6.71
C LYS A 166 4.76 5.04 -7.18
N ARG A 167 4.39 4.25 -8.19
CA ARG A 167 5.29 3.29 -8.82
C ARG A 167 6.02 3.92 -9.99
N LYS A 168 7.35 3.75 -10.04
CA LYS A 168 8.22 4.20 -11.12
C LYS A 168 9.13 3.05 -11.57
N LYS A 169 9.64 3.15 -12.80
CA LYS A 169 10.65 2.21 -13.33
C LYS A 169 11.98 2.94 -13.49
N VAL A 170 13.03 2.38 -12.95
CA VAL A 170 14.40 2.93 -13.00
C VAL A 170 15.30 1.95 -13.75
N GLY A 171 16.17 2.49 -14.59
CA GLY A 171 17.08 1.71 -15.44
C GLY A 171 16.52 1.47 -16.85
N ARG A 172 17.32 1.74 -17.85
CA ARG A 172 16.95 1.60 -19.27
C ARG A 172 16.73 0.12 -19.64
N ARG A 173 17.54 -0.78 -19.10
CA ARG A 173 17.53 -2.21 -19.38
C ARG A 173 16.85 -3.02 -18.31
N SER A 174 17.16 -2.77 -17.03
CA SER A 174 16.58 -3.52 -15.92
C SER A 174 15.11 -3.18 -15.71
N LYS A 175 14.72 -1.91 -15.93
CA LYS A 175 13.36 -1.41 -15.66
C LYS A 175 12.90 -1.81 -14.25
N THR A 176 13.81 -1.71 -13.28
CA THR A 176 13.56 -2.06 -11.89
C THR A 176 12.40 -1.24 -11.33
N ASP A 177 11.42 -1.89 -10.76
CA ASP A 177 10.29 -1.21 -10.12
C ASP A 177 10.74 -0.53 -8.83
N VAL A 178 10.29 0.69 -8.62
CA VAL A 178 10.59 1.48 -7.42
C VAL A 178 9.28 2.10 -6.94
N ALA A 179 8.92 1.88 -5.68
CA ALA A 179 7.80 2.55 -5.05
C ALA A 179 8.27 3.77 -4.26
N LEU A 180 7.64 4.91 -4.52
CA LEU A 180 7.80 6.15 -3.77
C LEU A 180 6.60 6.31 -2.83
N LEU A 181 6.83 6.25 -1.51
CA LEU A 181 5.81 6.36 -0.48
C LEU A 181 5.91 7.70 0.25
N TYR A 182 4.78 8.32 0.51
CA TYR A 182 4.69 9.57 1.28
C TYR A 182 3.28 9.78 1.84
N MET A 183 3.18 10.55 2.93
CA MET A 183 1.89 11.03 3.44
C MET A 183 1.54 12.35 2.74
N GLU A 184 0.41 12.40 2.02
CA GLU A 184 0.00 13.55 1.20
C GLU A 184 -0.17 14.84 2.00
N ASP A 185 -0.66 14.72 3.23
CA ASP A 185 -0.91 15.85 4.13
C ASP A 185 0.31 16.29 4.97
N LEU A 186 1.35 15.46 5.05
CA LEU A 186 2.54 15.73 5.88
C LEU A 186 3.79 16.05 5.07
N VAL A 187 3.91 15.52 3.88
CA VAL A 187 5.09 15.75 3.03
C VAL A 187 5.13 17.20 2.54
N ARG A 188 6.32 17.79 2.57
CA ARG A 188 6.52 19.10 1.94
C ARG A 188 6.52 18.96 0.41
N PRO A 189 5.65 19.70 -0.32
CA PRO A 189 5.54 19.56 -1.78
C PRO A 189 6.87 19.76 -2.51
N GLU A 190 7.70 20.71 -2.07
CA GLU A 190 9.00 20.99 -2.67
C GLU A 190 9.98 19.83 -2.49
N LEU A 191 9.91 19.15 -1.34
CA LEU A 191 10.71 17.95 -1.07
C LEU A 191 10.30 16.82 -2.00
N LEU A 192 8.99 16.54 -2.10
CA LEU A 192 8.44 15.50 -2.95
C LEU A 192 8.83 15.72 -4.42
N GLN A 193 8.58 16.93 -4.94
CA GLN A 193 8.91 17.29 -6.32
C GLN A 193 10.41 17.14 -6.61
N LYS A 194 11.25 17.51 -5.64
CA LYS A 194 12.70 17.37 -5.75
C LYS A 194 13.12 15.90 -5.83
N ILE A 195 12.54 15.05 -4.99
CA ILE A 195 12.83 13.61 -4.98
C ILE A 195 12.33 12.97 -6.28
N GLU A 196 11.10 13.25 -6.70
CA GLU A 196 10.55 12.74 -7.95
C GLU A 196 11.44 13.10 -9.14
N THR A 197 11.88 14.37 -9.21
CA THR A 197 12.78 14.86 -10.26
C THR A 197 14.15 14.14 -10.21
N GLN A 198 14.66 13.85 -9.02
CA GLN A 198 15.92 13.12 -8.88
C GLN A 198 15.80 11.68 -9.36
N VAL A 199 14.74 10.98 -8.95
CA VAL A 199 14.45 9.60 -9.40
C VAL A 199 14.26 9.54 -10.92
N ASP A 200 13.54 10.50 -11.51
CA ASP A 200 13.31 10.56 -12.96
C ASP A 200 14.59 10.87 -13.77
N ARG A 201 15.59 11.50 -13.14
CA ARG A 201 16.89 11.80 -13.75
C ARG A 201 17.92 10.69 -13.60
N LEU A 202 17.59 9.59 -12.92
CA LEU A 202 18.50 8.44 -12.80
C LEU A 202 18.67 7.77 -14.18
N ASP A 203 19.71 8.20 -14.89
CA ASP A 203 20.06 7.69 -16.21
C ASP A 203 21.04 6.50 -16.09
N LEU A 204 20.49 5.34 -15.84
CA LEU A 204 21.21 4.09 -15.59
C LEU A 204 20.78 3.00 -16.56
N ASP A 205 21.67 2.08 -16.87
CA ASP A 205 21.27 0.86 -17.58
C ASP A 205 20.53 -0.11 -16.64
N HIS A 206 20.97 -0.20 -15.38
CA HIS A 206 20.33 -1.02 -14.36
C HIS A 206 20.52 -0.41 -12.96
N LEU A 207 19.55 -0.64 -12.07
CA LEU A 207 19.64 -0.35 -10.66
C LEU A 207 19.90 -1.67 -9.92
N PRO A 208 21.14 -1.92 -9.45
CA PRO A 208 21.49 -3.21 -8.84
C PRO A 208 20.88 -3.38 -7.45
N ASP A 209 20.93 -2.34 -6.63
CA ASP A 209 20.46 -2.36 -5.25
C ASP A 209 20.14 -0.95 -4.71
N SER A 210 19.72 -0.90 -3.46
CA SER A 210 19.41 0.35 -2.73
C SER A 210 20.66 1.17 -2.41
N GLY A 211 21.81 0.55 -2.17
CA GLY A 211 23.07 1.26 -1.90
C GLY A 211 23.56 2.05 -3.11
N TYR A 212 23.33 1.52 -4.31
CA TYR A 212 23.60 2.23 -5.55
C TYR A 212 22.63 3.40 -5.76
N ALA A 213 21.36 3.20 -5.45
CA ALA A 213 20.36 4.28 -5.47
C ALA A 213 20.71 5.39 -4.47
N GLU A 214 21.18 5.04 -3.27
CA GLU A 214 21.63 5.96 -2.24
C GLU A 214 22.72 6.89 -2.77
N GLN A 215 23.80 6.33 -3.32
CA GLN A 215 24.94 7.12 -3.83
C GLN A 215 24.53 8.09 -4.93
N LEU A 216 23.55 7.74 -5.77
CA LEU A 216 23.09 8.60 -6.86
C LEU A 216 22.12 9.68 -6.42
N LEU A 217 21.36 9.41 -5.36
CA LEU A 217 20.41 10.36 -4.80
C LEU A 217 21.10 11.37 -3.86
N GLU A 218 22.28 11.03 -3.33
CA GLU A 218 23.10 11.94 -2.54
C GLU A 218 23.68 13.09 -3.39
N LYS A 219 23.27 14.31 -3.06
CA LYS A 219 23.73 15.53 -3.79
C LYS A 219 25.12 15.99 -3.44
N ARG A 220 25.57 15.70 -2.22
CA ARG A 220 26.86 16.16 -1.70
C ARG A 220 27.71 14.96 -1.32
N GLN A 221 28.40 14.41 -2.29
CA GLN A 221 29.33 13.28 -2.10
C GLN A 221 30.43 13.53 -1.07
N TYR A 222 30.70 14.80 -0.73
CA TYR A 222 31.70 15.20 0.27
C TYR A 222 31.07 15.66 1.59
N SER A 223 29.77 15.42 1.82
CA SER A 223 29.15 15.71 3.12
C SER A 223 29.64 14.67 4.15
N PRO A 224 30.12 15.08 5.33
CA PRO A 224 30.47 14.16 6.40
C PRO A 224 29.22 13.49 7.02
N PHE A 225 28.02 14.01 6.72
CA PHE A 225 26.76 13.47 7.21
C PHE A 225 25.96 12.88 6.05
N PRO A 226 25.47 11.63 6.18
CA PRO A 226 24.56 11.04 5.21
C PRO A 226 23.33 11.90 5.02
N GLN A 227 22.85 12.03 3.79
CA GLN A 227 21.65 12.80 3.48
C GLN A 227 20.39 11.90 3.43
N LEU A 228 20.61 10.62 3.41
CA LEU A 228 19.63 9.55 3.31
C LEU A 228 19.82 8.58 4.49
N GLN A 229 18.79 7.84 4.80
CA GLN A 229 18.85 6.79 5.82
C GLN A 229 18.31 5.50 5.21
N MET A 230 19.09 4.43 5.31
CA MET A 230 18.62 3.10 4.92
C MET A 230 18.06 2.36 6.13
N THR A 231 17.05 1.55 5.91
CA THR A 231 16.48 0.68 6.94
C THR A 231 15.82 -0.55 6.31
N GLU A 232 15.95 -1.70 6.97
CA GLU A 232 15.24 -2.92 6.62
C GLU A 232 13.91 -3.05 7.40
N ARG A 233 13.58 -2.07 8.24
CA ARG A 233 12.45 -2.14 9.18
C ARG A 233 11.22 -1.38 8.69
N PRO A 234 10.09 -2.09 8.47
CA PRO A 234 8.82 -1.46 8.09
C PRO A 234 8.24 -0.49 9.13
N ASP A 235 8.47 -0.75 10.43
CA ASP A 235 8.01 0.12 11.51
C ASP A 235 8.74 1.48 11.52
N LYS A 236 10.06 1.46 11.33
CA LYS A 236 10.87 2.68 11.20
C LYS A 236 10.50 3.49 9.97
N THR A 237 10.25 2.80 8.84
CA THR A 237 9.75 3.42 7.62
C THR A 237 8.40 4.10 7.84
N SER A 238 7.47 3.42 8.51
CA SER A 238 6.14 3.97 8.83
C SER A 238 6.24 5.20 9.71
N SER A 239 7.09 5.18 10.75
CA SER A 239 7.32 6.35 11.62
C SER A 239 7.87 7.54 10.82
N ALA A 240 8.86 7.31 9.96
CA ALA A 240 9.44 8.34 9.12
C ALA A 240 8.40 8.97 8.15
N LEU A 241 7.51 8.16 7.58
CA LEU A 241 6.42 8.66 6.74
C LEU A 241 5.46 9.56 7.52
N LEU A 242 5.12 9.19 8.75
CA LEU A 242 4.27 9.99 9.65
C LEU A 242 4.95 11.28 10.14
N GLU A 243 6.27 11.38 10.02
CA GLU A 243 7.05 12.60 10.22
C GLU A 243 7.11 13.50 8.97
N GLY A 244 6.46 13.12 7.88
CA GLY A 244 6.46 13.86 6.61
C GLY A 244 7.69 13.60 5.73
N ARG A 245 8.45 12.54 6.00
CA ARG A 245 9.55 12.07 5.15
C ARG A 245 9.00 11.25 3.99
N VAL A 246 9.86 10.98 3.02
CA VAL A 246 9.56 10.15 1.85
C VAL A 246 10.35 8.86 1.96
N ALA A 247 9.74 7.74 1.58
CA ALA A 247 10.42 6.45 1.50
C ALA A 247 10.47 5.96 0.05
N LEU A 248 11.63 5.49 -0.37
CA LEU A 248 11.82 4.76 -1.63
C LEU A 248 12.03 3.28 -1.32
N LEU A 249 11.25 2.44 -1.97
CA LEU A 249 11.34 0.99 -1.89
C LEU A 249 11.72 0.46 -3.28
N PRO A 250 13.00 0.24 -3.57
CA PRO A 250 13.41 -0.43 -4.80
C PRO A 250 13.09 -1.92 -4.74
N ASP A 251 12.84 -2.52 -5.89
CA ASP A 251 12.73 -3.97 -6.02
C ASP A 251 14.11 -4.63 -5.96
N ASN A 252 14.17 -5.90 -5.63
CA ASN A 252 15.39 -6.71 -5.48
C ASN A 252 16.30 -6.33 -4.29
N THR A 253 15.78 -5.61 -3.30
CA THR A 253 16.54 -5.24 -2.11
C THR A 253 15.63 -5.16 -0.88
N PRO A 254 16.09 -5.65 0.29
CA PRO A 254 15.30 -5.59 1.53
C PRO A 254 15.43 -4.24 2.26
N TYR A 255 15.89 -3.19 1.59
CA TYR A 255 16.10 -1.89 2.22
C TYR A 255 15.20 -0.80 1.65
N ALA A 256 14.60 -0.02 2.55
CA ALA A 256 13.98 1.25 2.24
C ALA A 256 14.98 2.39 2.38
N ILE A 257 14.91 3.37 1.48
CA ILE A 257 15.68 4.62 1.55
C ILE A 257 14.74 5.72 2.03
N LEU A 258 15.04 6.31 3.19
CA LEU A 258 14.26 7.37 3.81
C LEU A 258 14.91 8.74 3.51
N LEU A 259 14.11 9.69 3.03
CA LEU A 259 14.54 11.02 2.64
C LEU A 259 13.70 12.11 3.31
N PRO A 260 14.36 13.18 3.86
CA PRO A 260 15.79 13.28 4.12
C PRO A 260 16.21 12.48 5.36
N ALA A 261 17.51 12.26 5.57
CA ALA A 261 18.03 11.92 6.90
C ALA A 261 17.83 13.13 7.83
N THR A 262 17.48 12.86 9.07
CA THR A 262 17.31 13.90 10.10
C THR A 262 18.43 13.80 11.13
N LEU A 263 18.75 14.89 11.82
CA LEU A 263 19.81 14.87 12.82
C LEU A 263 19.53 13.85 13.92
N ASN A 264 18.26 13.72 14.32
CA ASN A 264 17.84 12.75 15.35
C ASN A 264 18.18 11.32 14.98
N THR A 265 18.14 10.95 13.69
CA THR A 265 18.42 9.57 13.25
C THR A 265 19.85 9.12 13.52
N PHE A 266 20.79 10.05 13.70
CA PHE A 266 22.18 9.74 14.04
C PHE A 266 22.40 9.49 15.53
N PHE A 267 21.48 9.89 16.38
CA PHE A 267 21.58 9.77 17.85
C PHE A 267 20.61 8.72 18.41
N GLN A 268 19.72 8.17 17.60
CA GLN A 268 18.76 7.15 18.02
C GLN A 268 19.31 5.74 17.78
N ALA A 269 19.35 4.96 18.85
CA ALA A 269 19.54 3.52 18.76
C ALA A 269 18.26 2.83 18.22
N ALA A 270 18.38 1.59 17.75
CA ALA A 270 17.23 0.84 17.21
C ALA A 270 16.12 0.62 18.28
N GLU A 271 16.49 0.61 19.54
CA GLU A 271 15.61 0.42 20.70
C GLU A 271 14.86 1.69 21.12
N ASP A 272 15.36 2.88 20.80
CA ASP A 272 14.75 4.16 21.21
C ASP A 272 13.38 4.40 20.59
N TYR A 273 13.06 3.71 19.49
CA TYR A 273 11.74 3.79 18.84
C TYR A 273 10.60 3.19 19.66
N TYR A 274 10.88 2.39 20.68
CA TYR A 274 9.87 1.67 21.46
C TYR A 274 9.78 2.09 22.91
N CYS A 275 10.70 2.90 23.40
CA CYS A 275 10.72 3.33 24.79
C CYS A 275 10.47 4.83 24.91
N LEU A 276 9.23 5.20 25.22
CA LEU A 276 8.86 6.60 25.51
C LEU A 276 9.56 7.17 26.76
N LEU A 277 10.15 6.31 27.59
CA LEU A 277 10.79 6.68 28.87
C LEU A 277 12.33 6.63 28.81
N TYR A 278 12.93 6.16 27.72
CA TYR A 278 14.37 5.88 27.66
C TYR A 278 15.17 6.88 26.84
N THR A 279 14.61 8.05 26.57
CA THR A 279 15.23 9.00 25.63
C THR A 279 16.39 9.83 26.17
N SER A 280 16.77 9.72 27.45
CA SER A 280 17.89 10.52 27.95
C SER A 280 18.62 10.00 29.19
N ASP A 281 18.08 9.05 29.95
CA ASP A 281 18.65 8.68 31.23
C ASP A 281 19.72 7.58 31.19
N ALA A 282 20.06 7.06 30.01
CA ALA A 282 21.15 6.06 29.90
C ALA A 282 22.54 6.70 29.73
N ALA A 283 22.66 8.01 29.86
CA ALA A 283 23.91 8.77 29.73
C ALA A 283 24.46 9.31 31.06
N ASP A 284 23.85 8.94 32.22
CA ASP A 284 24.40 9.25 33.56
C ASP A 284 25.05 8.02 34.19
#